data_24cea22e533f2dcee358fc22c488c191
#
_entry.id   24cea22e533f2dcee358fc22c488c191
#
_cell.length_a   1.000
_cell.length_b   1.000
_cell.length_c   1.000
_cell.angle_alpha   90.00
_cell.angle_beta   90.00
_cell.angle_gamma   90.00
#
_symmetry.space_group_name_H-M   'P 1'
#
loop_
_entity.id
_entity.type
_entity.pdbx_description
1 polymer ?
#
loop_
_entity_poly.entity_id
_entity_poly.type
_entity_poly.pdbx_seq_one_letter_code
_entity_poly.pdbx_strand_id
1 'polypeptide(L)' 'MDLTPMHKRVIALDVHQAKITACAVVEHDDGRVEVTKRDFGAFKRDRRALAQWALEMAPEVVVMESTGVYWKSPFAALEA' A
#
# COMPACT_ATOMS: atom_id res chain seq x y z
N MET A 1 26.81 -10.54 -8.72
CA MET A 1 25.39 -10.68 -8.40
C MET A 1 24.74 -9.28 -8.44
N ASP A 2 23.68 -9.18 -9.16
CA ASP A 2 22.92 -7.93 -9.21
C ASP A 2 22.08 -7.78 -7.94
N LEU A 3 22.30 -6.70 -7.20
CA LEU A 3 21.55 -6.40 -5.98
C LEU A 3 20.42 -5.38 -6.21
N THR A 4 20.09 -5.13 -7.47
CA THR A 4 19.00 -4.23 -7.82
C THR A 4 17.69 -4.78 -7.25
N PRO A 5 16.89 -3.99 -6.53
CA PRO A 5 15.60 -4.44 -6.03
C PRO A 5 14.70 -4.91 -7.18
N MET A 6 14.00 -6.03 -6.98
CA MET A 6 13.07 -6.55 -7.97
C MET A 6 11.89 -5.61 -8.21
N HIS A 7 11.50 -4.86 -7.19
CA HIS A 7 10.33 -3.99 -7.23
C HIS A 7 10.74 -2.56 -6.91
N LYS A 8 10.43 -1.65 -7.82
CA LYS A 8 10.74 -0.22 -7.67
C LYS A 8 9.59 0.59 -7.08
N ARG A 9 8.38 0.05 -7.10
CA ARG A 9 7.19 0.71 -6.59
C ARG A 9 6.47 -0.26 -5.66
N VAL A 10 6.47 0.05 -4.38
CA VAL A 10 5.92 -0.84 -3.34
C VAL A 10 4.97 -0.05 -2.46
N ILE A 11 3.83 -0.63 -2.13
CA ILE A 11 2.96 -0.11 -1.08
C ILE A 11 2.96 -1.10 0.07
N ALA A 12 3.21 -0.61 1.28
CA ALA A 12 3.10 -1.38 2.51
C ALA A 12 1.90 -0.86 3.31
N LEU A 13 1.04 -1.77 3.74
CA LEU A 13 -0.15 -1.45 4.51
C LEU A 13 -0.03 -2.06 5.91
N ASP A 14 -0.27 -1.25 6.92
CA ASP A 14 -0.40 -1.67 8.30
C ASP A 14 -1.88 -1.54 8.69
N VAL A 15 -2.57 -2.68 8.82
CA VAL A 15 -4.02 -2.72 8.94
C VAL A 15 -4.42 -2.96 10.39
N HIS A 16 -5.16 -2.02 10.96
CA HIS A 16 -5.74 -2.11 12.30
C HIS A 16 -7.27 -2.08 12.22
N GLN A 17 -7.93 -2.25 13.35
CA GLN A 17 -9.39 -2.31 13.38
C GLN A 17 -10.05 -1.04 12.80
N ALA A 18 -9.54 0.13 13.16
CA ALA A 18 -10.16 1.41 12.82
C ALA A 18 -9.35 2.25 11.84
N LYS A 19 -8.15 1.81 11.48
CA LYS A 19 -7.24 2.62 10.66
C LYS A 19 -6.31 1.74 9.85
N ILE A 20 -6.00 2.20 8.64
CA ILE A 20 -4.99 1.61 7.77
C ILE A 20 -3.92 2.66 7.52
N THR A 21 -2.70 2.37 7.88
CA THR A 21 -1.55 3.23 7.54
C THR A 21 -0.89 2.69 6.29
N ALA A 22 -0.82 3.50 5.25
CA ALA A 22 -0.24 3.13 3.97
C ALA A 22 1.07 3.87 3.75
N CYS A 23 2.07 3.16 3.27
CA CYS A 23 3.37 3.72 2.93
C CYS A 23 3.72 3.30 1.50
N ALA A 24 3.82 4.26 0.60
CA ALA A 24 4.26 4.02 -0.77
C ALA A 24 5.74 4.38 -0.90
N VAL A 25 6.53 3.46 -1.40
CA VAL A 25 7.96 3.65 -1.65
C VAL A 25 8.19 3.52 -3.14
N VAL A 26 8.72 4.58 -3.75
CA VAL A 26 9.01 4.62 -5.18
C VAL A 26 10.49 4.90 -5.36
N GLU A 27 11.19 3.98 -6.04
CA GLU A 27 12.57 4.18 -6.45
C GLU A 27 12.59 4.67 -7.88
N HIS A 28 13.19 5.84 -8.09
CA HIS A 28 13.35 6.44 -9.41
C HIS A 28 14.62 5.95 -10.09
N ASP A 29 14.68 6.08 -11.41
CA ASP A 29 15.82 5.61 -12.21
C ASP A 29 17.14 6.29 -11.84
N ASP A 30 17.08 7.50 -11.29
CA ASP A 30 18.26 8.24 -10.82
C ASP A 30 18.75 7.79 -9.44
N GLY A 31 18.13 6.76 -8.85
CA GLY A 31 18.45 6.26 -7.52
C GLY A 31 17.72 6.98 -6.38
N ARG A 32 16.96 8.03 -6.67
CA ARG A 32 16.20 8.75 -5.67
C ARG A 32 15.05 7.89 -5.17
N VAL A 33 14.84 7.86 -3.85
CA VAL A 33 13.75 7.13 -3.22
C VAL A 33 12.73 8.14 -2.66
N GLU A 34 11.49 7.99 -3.04
CA GLU A 34 10.40 8.81 -2.58
C GLU A 34 9.46 7.98 -1.70
N VAL A 35 9.16 8.49 -0.50
CA VAL A 35 8.29 7.81 0.47
C VAL A 35 7.09 8.69 0.75
N THR A 36 5.91 8.15 0.52
CA THR A 36 4.64 8.83 0.78
C THR A 36 3.84 8.03 1.80
N LYS A 37 3.42 8.66 2.89
CA LYS A 37 2.58 8.02 3.90
C LYS A 37 1.19 8.62 3.89
N ARG A 38 0.19 7.77 4.10
CA ARG A 38 -1.20 8.19 4.17
C ARG A 38 -1.99 7.26 5.07
N ASP A 39 -2.88 7.84 5.88
CA ASP A 39 -3.80 7.08 6.73
C ASP A 39 -5.17 7.04 6.10
N PHE A 40 -5.82 5.89 6.20
CA PHE A 40 -7.21 5.68 5.78
C PHE A 40 -8.01 5.13 6.94
N GLY A 41 -9.29 5.44 7.00
CA GLY A 41 -10.20 4.82 7.96
C GLY A 41 -10.55 3.39 7.53
N ALA A 42 -11.48 2.77 8.27
CA ALA A 42 -11.89 1.40 8.03
C ALA A 42 -13.28 1.28 7.39
N PHE A 43 -13.95 2.38 7.10
CA PHE A 43 -15.25 2.36 6.44
C PHE A 43 -15.11 2.02 4.95
N LYS A 44 -16.23 1.60 4.34
CA LYS A 44 -16.25 1.22 2.93
C LYS A 44 -15.72 2.34 2.01
N ARG A 45 -16.12 3.60 2.27
CA ARG A 45 -15.64 4.76 1.52
C ARG A 45 -14.12 4.92 1.64
N ASP A 46 -13.58 4.62 2.83
CA ASP A 46 -12.15 4.73 3.10
C ASP A 46 -11.37 3.66 2.34
N ARG A 47 -11.92 2.44 2.28
CA ARG A 47 -11.31 1.35 1.51
C ARG A 47 -11.32 1.63 0.01
N ARG A 48 -12.39 2.30 -0.49
CA ARG A 48 -12.43 2.75 -1.89
C ARG A 48 -11.38 3.82 -2.16
N ALA A 49 -11.21 4.75 -1.22
CA ALA A 49 -10.18 5.79 -1.33
C ALA A 49 -8.77 5.18 -1.33
N LEU A 50 -8.55 4.17 -0.48
CA LEU A 50 -7.28 3.42 -0.46
C LEU A 50 -7.03 2.75 -1.81
N ALA A 51 -8.02 2.05 -2.37
CA ALA A 51 -7.87 1.37 -3.65
C ALA A 51 -7.59 2.36 -4.78
N GLN A 52 -8.27 3.50 -4.80
CA GLN A 52 -8.05 4.55 -5.78
C GLN A 52 -6.63 5.13 -5.67
N TRP A 53 -6.20 5.43 -4.47
CA TRP A 53 -4.86 5.92 -4.21
C TRP A 53 -3.80 4.90 -4.65
N ALA A 54 -4.03 3.62 -4.35
CA ALA A 54 -3.12 2.55 -4.76
C ALA A 54 -3.01 2.46 -6.29
N LEU A 55 -4.14 2.58 -7.00
CA LEU A 55 -4.12 2.60 -8.46
C LEU A 55 -3.31 3.79 -9.01
N GLU A 56 -3.45 4.96 -8.40
CA GLU A 56 -2.70 6.15 -8.80
C GLU A 56 -1.20 5.98 -8.59
N MET A 57 -0.80 5.29 -7.53
CA MET A 57 0.60 5.02 -7.24
C MET A 57 1.21 3.95 -8.15
N ALA A 58 0.36 3.15 -8.80
CA ALA A 58 0.78 2.08 -9.72
C ALA A 58 1.86 1.15 -9.14
N PRO A 59 1.62 0.52 -7.98
CA PRO A 59 2.64 -0.32 -7.35
C PRO A 59 2.84 -1.63 -8.11
N GLU A 60 4.06 -2.15 -8.05
CA GLU A 60 4.36 -3.48 -8.55
C GLU A 60 3.96 -4.55 -7.54
N VAL A 61 4.00 -4.21 -6.25
CA VAL A 61 3.60 -5.12 -5.18
C VAL A 61 2.99 -4.34 -4.02
N VAL A 62 2.00 -4.95 -3.38
CA VAL A 62 1.41 -4.43 -2.14
C VAL A 62 1.63 -5.47 -1.05
N VAL A 63 2.28 -5.05 0.03
CA VAL A 63 2.53 -5.88 1.20
C VAL A 63 1.59 -5.45 2.32
N MET A 64 0.99 -6.40 2.99
CA MET A 64 0.01 -6.10 4.03
C MET A 64 0.36 -6.83 5.32
N GLU A 65 0.37 -6.09 6.43
CA GLU A 65 0.44 -6.63 7.78
C GLU A 65 -0.84 -6.27 8.50
N SER A 66 -1.35 -7.19 9.29
CA SER A 66 -2.63 -6.97 9.98
C SER A 66 -2.66 -7.68 11.31
N THR A 67 -3.37 -7.08 12.25
CA THR A 67 -3.73 -7.71 13.51
C THR A 67 -5.04 -8.48 13.28
N GLY A 68 -5.00 -9.82 13.43
CA GLY A 68 -6.20 -10.64 13.26
C GLY A 68 -6.75 -10.62 11.84
N VAL A 69 -8.07 -10.48 11.72
CA VAL A 69 -8.79 -10.63 10.45
C VAL A 69 -9.05 -9.31 9.72
N TYR A 70 -8.54 -8.21 10.22
CA TYR A 70 -8.86 -6.87 9.68
C TYR A 70 -8.31 -6.63 8.27
N TRP A 71 -7.39 -7.47 7.81
CA TRP A 71 -6.81 -7.38 6.45
C TRP A 71 -7.81 -7.73 5.34
N LYS A 72 -8.86 -8.49 5.65
CA LYS A 72 -9.75 -9.07 4.62
C LYS A 72 -10.45 -8.02 3.76
N SER A 73 -11.01 -6.99 4.39
CA SER A 73 -11.74 -5.96 3.65
C SER A 73 -10.85 -5.09 2.76
N PRO A 74 -9.72 -4.56 3.23
CA PRO A 74 -8.83 -3.81 2.34
C PRO A 74 -8.23 -4.70 1.25
N PHE A 75 -7.94 -5.97 1.54
CA PHE A 75 -7.45 -6.92 0.54
C PHE A 75 -8.45 -7.09 -0.59
N ALA A 76 -9.72 -7.30 -0.25
CA ALA A 76 -10.79 -7.44 -1.24
C ALA A 76 -10.95 -6.18 -2.09
N ALA A 77 -10.85 -4.99 -1.48
CA ALA A 77 -10.94 -3.72 -2.19
C ALA A 77 -9.80 -3.54 -3.19
N LEU A 78 -8.59 -3.98 -2.84
CA LEU A 78 -7.43 -3.87 -3.73
C LEU A 78 -7.46 -4.88 -4.88
N GLU A 79 -8.14 -5.99 -4.69
CA GLU A 79 -8.27 -7.02 -5.74
C GLU A 79 -9.39 -6.74 -6.73
N ALA A 80 -10.30 -5.87 -6.40
CA ALA A 80 -11.45 -5.56 -7.24
C ALA A 80 -11.08 -4.82 -8.54
#